data_5ed95bb9bbb832174fcd44c7db3f0da0
#
_entry.id   5ed95bb9bbb832174fcd44c7db3f0da0
#
_cell.length_a   1.000
_cell.length_b   1.000
_cell.length_c   1.000
_cell.angle_alpha   90.00
_cell.angle_beta   90.00
_cell.angle_gamma   90.00
#
_symmetry.space_group_name_H-M   'P 1'
#
loop_
_entity.id
_entity.type
_entity.pdbx_description
1 polymer ?
#
loop_
_entity_poly.entity_id
_entity_poly.type
_entity_poly.pdbx_seq_one_letter_code
_entity_poly.pdbx_strand_id
1 'polypeptide(L)'
;MSAHKNVEKVIYPTLYKREVANRAKKYFKGGNGALVGIEIKGGVEAGKKFIDSLKLLYHVANIGDARSLAIHPATTTHSQLTEKELLAAGVTPGYVRLSVGIEHPDDIIADLKQALETSGNVKLKAVS
;
A
#
# COMPACT_ATOMS: atom_id res chain seq x y z
N MET A 1 0.44 0.41 11.10
CA MET A 1 -0.27 0.88 9.88
C MET A 1 -1.79 0.71 9.98
N SER A 2 -2.33 -0.44 10.35
CA SER A 2 -3.79 -0.67 10.45
C SER A 2 -4.53 0.26 11.42
N ALA A 3 -3.84 0.84 12.40
CA ALA A 3 -4.40 1.84 13.33
C ALA A 3 -4.24 3.30 12.86
N HIS A 4 -3.61 3.56 11.72
CA HIS A 4 -3.40 4.93 11.25
C HIS A 4 -4.68 5.51 10.63
N LYS A 5 -5.06 6.73 11.02
CA LYS A 5 -6.33 7.38 10.62
C LYS A 5 -6.54 7.51 9.11
N ASN A 6 -5.45 7.62 8.34
CA ASN A 6 -5.45 7.77 6.88
C ASN A 6 -5.37 6.42 6.14
N VAL A 7 -5.31 5.30 6.85
CA VAL A 7 -5.37 3.96 6.29
C VAL A 7 -6.77 3.41 6.46
N GLU A 8 -7.38 2.95 5.38
CA GLU A 8 -8.68 2.32 5.39
C GLU A 8 -8.56 0.82 5.65
N LYS A 9 -7.59 0.18 5.00
CA LYS A 9 -7.40 -1.26 5.07
C LYS A 9 -5.92 -1.62 4.90
N VAL A 10 -5.49 -2.66 5.60
CA VAL A 10 -4.21 -3.33 5.35
C VAL A 10 -4.47 -4.74 4.84
N ILE A 11 -3.79 -5.11 3.77
CA ILE A 11 -3.91 -6.40 3.09
C ILE A 11 -2.63 -7.18 3.37
N TYR A 12 -2.71 -8.15 4.26
CA TYR A 12 -1.60 -9.01 4.64
C TYR A 12 -2.11 -10.36 5.15
N PRO A 13 -1.45 -11.49 4.88
CA PRO A 13 -2.01 -12.82 5.14
C PRO A 13 -2.50 -13.06 6.57
N THR A 14 -1.82 -12.51 7.57
CA THR A 14 -2.21 -12.67 8.99
C THR A 14 -3.41 -11.84 9.41
N LEU A 15 -3.80 -10.84 8.62
CA LEU A 15 -4.94 -9.96 8.92
C LEU A 15 -6.27 -10.48 8.36
N TYR A 16 -6.21 -11.50 7.52
CA TYR A 16 -7.41 -12.17 7.00
C TYR A 16 -8.03 -13.09 8.04
N LYS A 17 -9.33 -13.30 7.91
CA LYS A 17 -10.10 -14.19 8.77
C LYS A 17 -10.37 -15.53 8.09
N ARG A 18 -10.67 -16.57 8.91
CA ARG A 18 -11.14 -17.89 8.48
C ARG A 18 -10.20 -18.58 7.48
N GLU A 19 -10.71 -18.92 6.29
CA GLU A 19 -10.05 -19.78 5.31
C GLU A 19 -8.67 -19.25 4.86
N VAL A 20 -8.56 -17.95 4.57
CA VAL A 20 -7.29 -17.34 4.14
C VAL A 20 -6.24 -17.41 5.25
N ALA A 21 -6.61 -17.12 6.50
CA ALA A 21 -5.72 -17.25 7.64
C ALA A 21 -5.27 -18.70 7.84
N ASN A 22 -6.17 -19.67 7.64
CA ASN A 22 -5.84 -21.09 7.75
C ASN A 22 -4.88 -21.55 6.66
N ARG A 23 -5.08 -21.08 5.42
CA ARG A 23 -4.13 -21.31 4.32
C ARG A 23 -2.76 -20.72 4.65
N ALA A 24 -2.70 -19.48 5.11
CA ALA A 24 -1.44 -18.84 5.48
C ALA A 24 -0.71 -19.67 6.55
N LYS A 25 -1.36 -20.10 7.60
CA LYS A 25 -0.79 -20.98 8.63
C LYS A 25 -0.31 -22.33 8.08
N LYS A 26 -1.00 -22.88 7.09
CA LYS A 26 -0.64 -24.16 6.47
C LYS A 26 0.62 -24.07 5.64
N TYR A 27 0.76 -23.03 4.85
CA TYR A 27 1.82 -22.91 3.85
C TYR A 27 3.01 -22.06 4.30
N PHE A 28 2.80 -21.06 5.14
CA PHE A 28 3.87 -20.19 5.64
C PHE A 28 4.36 -20.65 7.02
N LYS A 29 5.56 -21.17 7.12
CA LYS A 29 6.12 -21.76 8.36
C LYS A 29 7.01 -20.78 9.15
N GLY A 30 7.64 -19.79 8.51
CA GLY A 30 8.57 -18.87 9.15
C GLY A 30 8.23 -17.39 9.01
N GLY A 31 7.09 -17.08 8.38
CA GLY A 31 6.65 -15.70 8.10
C GLY A 31 5.67 -15.68 6.95
N ASN A 32 5.08 -14.52 6.65
CA ASN A 32 4.02 -14.40 5.64
C ASN A 32 4.46 -13.58 4.42
N GLY A 33 5.77 -13.47 4.22
CA GLY A 33 6.35 -12.74 3.10
C GLY A 33 6.44 -11.24 3.32
N ALA A 34 7.07 -10.57 2.36
CA ALA A 34 7.41 -9.14 2.44
C ALA A 34 6.45 -8.22 1.68
N LEU A 35 5.40 -8.77 1.07
CA LEU A 35 4.40 -7.98 0.34
C LEU A 35 3.26 -7.55 1.24
N VAL A 36 3.03 -6.25 1.31
CA VAL A 36 1.95 -5.62 2.09
C VAL A 36 1.15 -4.71 1.17
N GLY A 37 -0.16 -4.89 1.13
CA GLY A 37 -1.06 -3.93 0.50
C GLY A 37 -1.65 -2.98 1.54
N ILE A 38 -1.78 -1.72 1.19
CA ILE A 38 -2.51 -0.73 1.99
C ILE A 38 -3.50 0.02 1.13
N GLU A 39 -4.66 0.31 1.69
CA GLU A 39 -5.65 1.19 1.11
C GLU A 39 -5.60 2.53 1.83
N ILE A 40 -5.28 3.60 1.11
CA ILE A 40 -5.16 4.96 1.65
C ILE A 40 -6.47 5.71 1.41
N LYS A 41 -6.99 6.32 2.47
CA LYS A 41 -8.20 7.17 2.38
C LYS A 41 -7.92 8.40 1.52
N GLY A 42 -8.86 8.74 0.64
CA GLY A 42 -8.75 9.90 -0.25
C GLY A 42 -8.42 9.53 -1.71
N GLY A 43 -8.44 8.23 -2.04
CA GLY A 43 -8.37 7.73 -3.41
C GLY A 43 -7.04 8.01 -4.10
N VAL A 44 -7.10 8.22 -5.43
CA VAL A 44 -5.92 8.37 -6.29
C VAL A 44 -4.98 9.49 -5.83
N GLU A 45 -5.52 10.66 -5.50
CA GLU A 45 -4.70 11.82 -5.12
C GLU A 45 -3.96 11.59 -3.80
N ALA A 46 -4.59 10.93 -2.83
CA ALA A 46 -3.94 10.58 -1.57
C ALA A 46 -2.87 9.50 -1.77
N GLY A 47 -3.15 8.49 -2.60
CA GLY A 47 -2.18 7.46 -2.96
C GLY A 47 -0.96 8.04 -3.67
N LYS A 48 -1.17 8.92 -4.65
CA LYS A 48 -0.09 9.64 -5.34
C LYS A 48 0.75 10.46 -4.36
N LYS A 49 0.10 11.28 -3.53
CA LYS A 49 0.80 12.12 -2.56
C LYS A 49 1.58 11.30 -1.52
N PHE A 50 1.05 10.14 -1.13
CA PHE A 50 1.76 9.21 -0.28
C PHE A 50 3.07 8.75 -0.94
N ILE A 51 3.02 8.27 -2.18
CA ILE A 51 4.21 7.83 -2.93
C ILE A 51 5.23 8.97 -3.07
N ASP A 52 4.78 10.17 -3.47
CA ASP A 52 5.65 11.33 -3.67
C ASP A 52 6.30 11.82 -2.35
N SER A 53 5.76 11.42 -1.20
CA SER A 53 6.26 11.80 0.13
C SER A 53 7.23 10.79 0.72
N LEU A 54 7.39 9.61 0.15
CA LEU A 54 8.34 8.60 0.60
C LEU A 54 9.78 9.08 0.40
N LYS A 55 10.64 8.78 1.38
CA LYS A 55 12.06 9.18 1.39
C LYS A 55 13.02 8.00 1.36
N LEU A 56 12.61 6.89 1.97
CA LEU A 56 13.38 5.66 2.05
C LEU A 56 12.94 4.65 0.99
N LEU A 57 11.61 4.46 0.83
CA LEU A 57 11.08 3.49 -0.10
C LEU A 57 11.16 4.02 -1.54
N TYR A 58 11.63 3.18 -2.45
CA TYR A 58 11.71 3.52 -3.87
C TYR A 58 10.38 3.28 -4.59
N HIS A 59 9.99 4.25 -5.41
CA HIS A 59 8.79 4.13 -6.27
C HIS A 59 9.15 3.34 -7.52
N VAL A 60 8.94 2.04 -7.50
CA VAL A 60 9.19 1.14 -8.64
C VAL A 60 8.28 -0.09 -8.60
N ALA A 61 7.89 -0.55 -9.79
CA ALA A 61 7.01 -1.70 -9.99
C ALA A 61 7.78 -3.04 -9.93
N ASN A 62 8.58 -3.25 -8.87
CA ASN A 62 9.34 -4.49 -8.68
C ASN A 62 8.99 -5.13 -7.33
N ILE A 63 9.46 -6.33 -7.10
CA ILE A 63 9.31 -7.09 -5.85
C ILE A 63 10.61 -7.87 -5.55
N GLY A 64 10.86 -8.13 -4.26
CA GLY A 64 11.98 -8.98 -3.84
C GLY A 64 13.35 -8.31 -3.94
N ASP A 65 13.41 -7.00 -4.00
CA ASP A 65 14.65 -6.23 -3.89
C ASP A 65 15.11 -6.17 -2.42
N ALA A 66 16.42 -5.99 -2.20
CA ALA A 66 16.97 -5.72 -0.88
C ALA A 66 16.47 -4.37 -0.31
N ARG A 67 16.11 -3.44 -1.16
CA ARG A 67 15.48 -2.17 -0.79
C ARG A 67 13.97 -2.28 -0.72
N SER A 68 13.38 -1.54 0.21
CA SER A 68 11.93 -1.40 0.27
C SER A 68 11.40 -0.59 -0.91
N LEU A 69 10.35 -1.12 -1.53
CA LEU A 69 9.72 -0.57 -2.72
C LEU A 69 8.26 -0.27 -2.46
N ALA A 70 7.74 0.74 -3.14
CA ALA A 70 6.32 1.08 -3.13
C ALA A 70 5.83 1.35 -4.54
N ILE A 71 4.58 0.96 -4.83
CA ILE A 71 3.92 1.31 -6.09
C ILE A 71 2.45 1.64 -5.82
N HIS A 72 1.96 2.66 -6.54
CA HIS A 72 0.55 3.02 -6.61
C HIS A 72 0.02 2.62 -7.99
N PRO A 73 -0.62 1.45 -8.15
CA PRO A 73 -0.99 0.91 -9.46
C PRO A 73 -1.91 1.83 -10.26
N ALA A 74 -2.83 2.53 -9.61
CA ALA A 74 -3.76 3.43 -10.29
C ALA A 74 -3.07 4.58 -11.07
N THR A 75 -1.87 5.00 -10.65
CA THR A 75 -1.11 6.07 -11.33
C THR A 75 0.08 5.56 -12.15
N THR A 76 0.32 4.25 -12.17
CA THR A 76 1.47 3.63 -12.84
C THR A 76 1.06 2.50 -13.78
N THR A 77 1.08 1.27 -13.31
CA THR A 77 0.83 0.07 -14.12
C THR A 77 -0.59 -0.02 -14.69
N HIS A 78 -1.55 0.65 -14.08
CA HIS A 78 -2.97 0.66 -14.46
C HIS A 78 -3.47 2.07 -14.79
N SER A 79 -2.58 3.02 -15.05
CA SER A 79 -2.92 4.44 -15.31
C SER A 79 -3.80 4.67 -16.55
N GLN A 80 -3.87 3.69 -17.45
CA GLN A 80 -4.70 3.76 -18.66
C GLN A 80 -6.12 3.22 -18.46
N LEU A 81 -6.41 2.61 -17.31
CA LEU A 81 -7.71 2.05 -16.99
C LEU A 81 -8.64 3.11 -16.40
N THR A 82 -9.90 3.05 -16.79
CA THR A 82 -10.96 3.81 -16.12
C THR A 82 -11.17 3.31 -14.69
N GLU A 83 -11.83 4.11 -13.86
CA GLU A 83 -12.11 3.73 -12.47
C GLU A 83 -12.91 2.41 -12.37
N LYS A 84 -13.84 2.17 -13.31
CA LYS A 84 -14.61 0.92 -13.39
C LYS A 84 -13.72 -0.27 -13.72
N GLU A 85 -12.78 -0.11 -14.64
CA GLU A 85 -11.84 -1.16 -15.02
C GLU A 85 -10.83 -1.45 -13.91
N LEU A 86 -10.38 -0.42 -13.19
CA LEU A 86 -9.54 -0.59 -11.99
C LEU A 86 -10.25 -1.44 -10.94
N LEU A 87 -11.50 -1.13 -10.62
CA LEU A 87 -12.28 -1.88 -9.65
C LEU A 87 -12.54 -3.31 -10.12
N ALA A 88 -12.81 -3.53 -11.41
CA ALA A 88 -12.96 -4.86 -11.99
C ALA A 88 -11.66 -5.68 -11.92
N ALA A 89 -10.51 -5.04 -12.03
CA ALA A 89 -9.19 -5.64 -11.83
C ALA A 89 -8.83 -5.85 -10.33
N GLY A 90 -9.70 -5.46 -9.40
CA GLY A 90 -9.47 -5.55 -7.96
C GLY A 90 -8.49 -4.52 -7.41
N VAL A 91 -8.24 -3.46 -8.17
CA VAL A 91 -7.37 -2.34 -7.78
C VAL A 91 -8.26 -1.17 -7.39
N THR A 92 -8.21 -0.78 -6.13
CA THR A 92 -8.92 0.40 -5.64
C THR A 92 -8.09 1.66 -5.86
N PRO A 93 -8.73 2.85 -5.95
CA PRO A 93 -8.02 4.10 -6.26
C PRO A 93 -6.91 4.48 -5.27
N GLY A 94 -7.05 4.13 -4.00
CA GLY A 94 -6.06 4.39 -2.94
C GLY A 94 -5.11 3.24 -2.64
N TYR A 95 -5.13 2.18 -3.44
CA TYR A 95 -4.32 1.00 -3.19
C TYR A 95 -2.84 1.26 -3.47
N VAL A 96 -2.01 0.96 -2.48
CA VAL A 96 -0.55 0.95 -2.61
C VAL A 96 -0.02 -0.43 -2.22
N ARG A 97 0.89 -0.96 -3.03
CA ARG A 97 1.63 -2.18 -2.71
C ARG A 97 3.03 -1.82 -2.22
N LEU A 98 3.41 -2.39 -1.10
CA LEU A 98 4.75 -2.31 -0.53
C LEU A 98 5.46 -3.66 -0.73
N SER A 99 6.73 -3.62 -1.11
CA SER A 99 7.66 -4.76 -1.07
C SER A 99 8.73 -4.40 -0.06
N VAL A 100 8.64 -4.98 1.13
CA VAL A 100 9.53 -4.64 2.25
C VAL A 100 10.90 -5.27 2.03
N GLY A 101 11.95 -4.47 2.12
CA GLY A 101 13.35 -4.87 2.00
C GLY A 101 13.97 -5.24 3.34
N ILE A 102 15.29 -5.05 3.42
CA ILE A 102 16.10 -5.45 4.58
C ILE A 102 16.60 -4.28 5.42
N GLU A 103 16.08 -3.08 5.20
CA GLU A 103 16.38 -1.89 6.02
C GLU A 103 15.85 -2.09 7.45
N HIS A 104 16.35 -1.28 8.38
CA HIS A 104 15.89 -1.36 9.76
C HIS A 104 14.37 -1.10 9.84
N PRO A 105 13.60 -1.93 10.55
CA PRO A 105 12.13 -1.81 10.59
C PRO A 105 11.65 -0.44 11.07
N ASP A 106 12.34 0.18 12.03
CA ASP A 106 11.95 1.49 12.54
C ASP A 106 12.09 2.60 11.48
N ASP A 107 13.09 2.50 10.61
CA ASP A 107 13.28 3.46 9.51
C ASP A 107 12.16 3.33 8.47
N ILE A 108 11.80 2.08 8.12
CA ILE A 108 10.65 1.80 7.22
C ILE A 108 9.37 2.36 7.85
N ILE A 109 9.13 2.09 9.14
CA ILE A 109 7.93 2.54 9.85
C ILE A 109 7.89 4.08 9.91
N ALA A 110 9.02 4.73 10.18
CA ALA A 110 9.11 6.18 10.24
C ALA A 110 8.79 6.83 8.87
N ASP A 111 9.34 6.27 7.78
CA ASP A 111 9.08 6.77 6.43
C ASP A 111 7.60 6.60 6.04
N LEU A 112 7.03 5.43 6.27
CA LEU A 112 5.61 5.18 6.02
C LEU A 112 4.70 6.09 6.83
N LYS A 113 5.04 6.35 8.10
CA LYS A 113 4.24 7.21 8.98
C LYS A 113 4.23 8.65 8.48
N GLN A 114 5.39 9.23 8.18
CA GLN A 114 5.47 10.61 7.69
C GLN A 114 4.75 10.79 6.34
N ALA A 115 4.86 9.79 5.44
CA ALA A 115 4.17 9.83 4.15
C ALA A 115 2.64 9.72 4.31
N LEU A 116 2.16 8.88 5.22
CA LEU A 116 0.73 8.78 5.55
C LEU A 116 0.18 10.07 6.18
N GLU A 117 0.94 10.73 7.04
CA GLU A 117 0.55 12.03 7.62
C GLU A 117 0.43 13.09 6.53
N THR A 118 1.36 13.10 5.58
CA THR A 118 1.35 14.04 4.45
C THR A 118 0.18 13.77 3.49
N SER A 119 -0.15 12.51 3.22
CA SER A 119 -1.25 12.14 2.32
C SER A 119 -2.63 12.55 2.83
N GLY A 120 -2.84 12.60 4.16
CA GLY A 120 -4.10 13.00 4.77
C GLY A 120 -4.44 14.49 4.64
N ASN A 121 -3.52 15.32 4.18
CA ASN A 121 -3.73 16.75 3.94
C ASN A 121 -4.26 17.07 2.52
N VAL A 122 -4.72 16.06 1.79
CA VAL A 122 -5.42 16.27 0.51
C VAL A 122 -6.80 16.82 0.81
N LYS A 123 -7.04 18.11 0.52
CA LYS A 123 -8.40 18.65 0.48
C LYS A 123 -9.13 17.94 -0.66
N LEU A 124 -10.16 17.15 -0.33
CA LEU A 124 -11.09 16.64 -1.33
C LEU A 124 -11.63 17.85 -2.09
N LYS A 125 -11.27 18.00 -3.37
CA LYS A 125 -11.99 18.94 -4.24
C LYS A 125 -13.41 18.39 -4.32
N ALA A 126 -14.35 19.14 -3.78
CA ALA A 126 -15.75 18.86 -3.99
C ALA A 126 -15.97 18.85 -5.52
N VAL A 127 -16.39 17.72 -6.03
CA VAL A 127 -16.87 17.61 -7.40
C VAL A 127 -18.21 18.35 -7.40
N SER A 128 -18.19 19.56 -7.94
CA SER A 128 -19.41 20.33 -8.25
C SER A 128 -20.01 19.84 -9.54
#